data_02c5e472951ab548e1fdc996932eb1cc
#
_entry.id   02c5e472951ab548e1fdc996932eb1cc
#
_cell.length_a   1.000
_cell.length_b   1.000
_cell.length_c   1.000
_cell.angle_alpha   90.00
_cell.angle_beta   90.00
_cell.angle_gamma   90.00
#
_symmetry.space_group_name_H-M   'P 1'
#
loop_
_entity.id
_entity.type
_entity.pdbx_description
1 polymer ?
#
loop_
_entity_poly.entity_id
_entity_poly.type
_entity_poly.pdbx_seq_one_letter_code
_entity_poly.pdbx_strand_id
1 'polypeptide(L)'
;VGNHRRFSLLAFSHLIKEKERRSIGYARVSSHDQKTDLQSQIQRLKDSGCEEVISDLRSGLNCKKTGLKKLLEAIWSGTVSSLSLTHADRLLRFGKELVFYWCKQFNVSIKILDAPETEVFETELVKDVITLMTVFSARLYGERSWKNQRALEQAQPNSVPPGN
;
A
#
# COMPACT_ATOMS: atom_id res chain seq x y z
N VAL A 1 -16.53 -2.33 -47.84
CA VAL A 1 -17.42 -1.40 -47.13
C VAL A 1 -17.63 -1.96 -45.74
N GLY A 2 -16.87 -1.48 -44.77
CA GLY A 2 -16.89 -1.96 -43.40
C GLY A 2 -18.13 -1.48 -42.67
N ASN A 3 -18.96 -2.41 -42.22
CA ASN A 3 -20.15 -2.16 -41.44
C ASN A 3 -19.73 -1.93 -39.96
N HIS A 4 -19.39 -0.70 -39.59
CA HIS A 4 -19.13 -0.34 -38.21
C HIS A 4 -20.46 -0.34 -37.44
N ARG A 5 -20.71 -1.42 -36.69
CA ARG A 5 -21.80 -1.46 -35.71
C ARG A 5 -21.52 -0.45 -34.60
N ARG A 6 -22.13 0.71 -34.63
CA ARG A 6 -22.16 1.67 -33.53
C ARG A 6 -23.12 1.15 -32.48
N PHE A 7 -22.60 0.66 -31.37
CA PHE A 7 -23.44 0.34 -30.21
C PHE A 7 -23.77 1.63 -29.48
N SER A 8 -25.02 1.89 -29.23
CA SER A 8 -25.46 3.01 -28.41
C SER A 8 -25.05 2.73 -26.96
N LEU A 9 -24.38 3.68 -26.31
CA LEU A 9 -24.09 3.64 -24.86
C LEU A 9 -25.37 3.40 -24.04
N LEU A 10 -26.52 3.87 -24.48
CA LEU A 10 -27.83 3.64 -23.86
C LEU A 10 -28.25 2.16 -23.86
N ALA A 11 -27.83 1.35 -24.86
CA ALA A 11 -28.12 -0.08 -24.90
C ALA A 11 -27.36 -0.87 -23.81
N PHE A 12 -26.24 -0.33 -23.32
CA PHE A 12 -25.44 -0.93 -22.23
C PHE A 12 -25.85 -0.44 -20.85
N SER A 13 -26.59 0.66 -20.73
CA SER A 13 -27.03 1.21 -19.43
C SER A 13 -27.88 0.23 -18.61
N HIS A 14 -28.67 -0.64 -19.28
CA HIS A 14 -29.46 -1.69 -18.62
C HIS A 14 -28.62 -2.90 -18.15
N LEU A 15 -27.41 -3.06 -18.67
CA LEU A 15 -26.49 -4.15 -18.29
C LEU A 15 -25.52 -3.71 -17.18
N ILE A 16 -25.32 -2.42 -17.00
CA ILE A 16 -24.56 -1.87 -15.89
C ILE A 16 -25.53 -1.79 -14.70
N LYS A 17 -25.63 -2.89 -13.94
CA LYS A 17 -26.21 -2.85 -12.60
C LYS A 17 -25.45 -1.76 -11.86
N GLU A 18 -26.10 -0.66 -11.49
CA GLU A 18 -25.49 0.38 -10.65
C GLU A 18 -25.00 -0.33 -9.40
N LYS A 19 -23.69 -0.53 -9.29
CA LYS A 19 -23.08 -1.09 -8.09
C LYS A 19 -23.29 -0.05 -7.00
N GLU A 20 -23.92 -0.44 -5.91
CA GLU A 20 -23.98 0.41 -4.72
C GLU A 20 -22.56 0.82 -4.34
N ARG A 21 -22.31 2.11 -4.40
CA ARG A 21 -21.01 2.69 -4.10
C ARG A 21 -20.98 3.08 -2.63
N ARG A 22 -19.94 2.63 -1.92
CA ARG A 22 -19.79 2.81 -0.48
C ARG A 22 -18.74 3.84 -0.14
N SER A 23 -18.89 4.49 1.01
CA SER A 23 -17.86 5.32 1.60
C SER A 23 -16.88 4.43 2.39
N ILE A 24 -15.60 4.46 2.03
CA ILE A 24 -14.55 3.64 2.65
C ILE A 24 -13.58 4.53 3.40
N GLY A 25 -13.32 4.19 4.66
CA GLY A 25 -12.22 4.75 5.46
C GLY A 25 -10.99 3.85 5.36
N TYR A 26 -9.79 4.44 5.35
CA TYR A 26 -8.56 3.67 5.43
C TYR A 26 -7.67 4.15 6.58
N ALA A 27 -7.30 3.24 7.47
CA ALA A 27 -6.47 3.47 8.64
C ALA A 27 -5.17 2.66 8.57
N ARG A 28 -4.08 3.21 9.10
CA ARG A 28 -2.78 2.51 9.12
C ARG A 28 -1.92 2.95 10.30
N VAL A 29 -1.24 1.97 10.90
CA VAL A 29 -0.11 2.20 11.80
C VAL A 29 1.09 1.37 11.37
N SER A 30 2.28 1.79 11.77
CA SER A 30 3.53 1.17 11.33
C SER A 30 3.88 -0.09 12.12
N SER A 31 3.48 -0.16 13.39
CA SER A 31 3.88 -1.21 14.34
C SER A 31 2.76 -1.62 15.30
N HIS A 32 2.97 -2.75 15.98
CA HIS A 32 1.98 -3.35 16.89
C HIS A 32 1.74 -2.56 18.18
N ASP A 33 2.71 -1.80 18.64
CA ASP A 33 2.62 -0.92 19.81
C ASP A 33 1.66 0.26 19.58
N GLN A 34 1.37 0.59 18.31
CA GLN A 34 0.44 1.65 17.91
C GLN A 34 -1.01 1.17 17.72
N LYS A 35 -1.40 0.03 18.31
CA LYS A 35 -2.77 -0.49 18.18
C LYS A 35 -3.84 0.47 18.70
N THR A 36 -3.57 1.20 19.76
CA THR A 36 -4.50 2.20 20.31
C THR A 36 -4.73 3.31 19.31
N ASP A 37 -3.68 3.78 18.62
CA ASP A 37 -3.79 4.80 17.58
C ASP A 37 -4.60 4.28 16.39
N LEU A 38 -4.41 3.00 16.03
CA LEU A 38 -5.20 2.39 14.97
C LEU A 38 -6.69 2.36 15.31
N GLN A 39 -7.03 2.00 16.56
CA GLN A 39 -8.42 1.99 17.02
C GLN A 39 -9.02 3.40 17.01
N SER A 40 -8.27 4.40 17.45
CA SER A 40 -8.67 5.80 17.40
C SER A 40 -8.93 6.27 15.98
N GLN A 41 -8.05 5.95 15.03
CA GLN A 41 -8.25 6.26 13.60
C GLN A 41 -9.52 5.59 13.06
N ILE A 42 -9.73 4.30 13.35
CA ILE A 42 -10.92 3.55 12.90
C ILE A 42 -12.20 4.20 13.44
N GLN A 43 -12.22 4.54 14.74
CA GLN A 43 -13.39 5.17 15.36
C GLN A 43 -13.70 6.52 14.70
N ARG A 44 -12.71 7.38 14.51
CA ARG A 44 -12.87 8.69 13.86
C ARG A 44 -13.36 8.58 12.41
N LEU A 45 -12.90 7.58 11.67
CA LEU A 45 -13.39 7.32 10.31
C LEU A 45 -14.85 6.86 10.31
N LYS A 46 -15.26 6.02 11.27
CA LYS A 46 -16.66 5.62 11.44
C LYS A 46 -17.54 6.81 11.81
N ASP A 47 -17.10 7.64 12.75
CA ASP A 47 -17.81 8.84 13.18
C ASP A 47 -17.95 9.87 12.04
N SER A 48 -17.03 9.87 11.09
CA SER A 48 -17.09 10.71 9.87
C SER A 48 -18.07 10.19 8.80
N GLY A 49 -18.74 9.06 9.06
CA GLY A 49 -19.75 8.46 8.17
C GLY A 49 -19.20 7.45 7.17
N CYS A 50 -18.05 6.83 7.43
CA CYS A 50 -17.58 5.73 6.61
C CYS A 50 -18.39 4.46 6.88
N GLU A 51 -18.93 3.85 5.82
CA GLU A 51 -19.69 2.60 5.90
C GLU A 51 -18.77 1.40 6.15
N GLU A 52 -17.56 1.45 5.61
CA GLU A 52 -16.54 0.42 5.81
C GLU A 52 -15.20 1.07 6.15
N VAL A 53 -14.45 0.47 7.09
CA VAL A 53 -13.08 0.91 7.40
C VAL A 53 -12.12 -0.25 7.19
N ILE A 54 -11.22 -0.07 6.24
CA ILE A 54 -10.12 -0.98 5.96
C ILE A 54 -8.89 -0.53 6.76
N SER A 55 -8.20 -1.47 7.40
CA SER A 55 -7.01 -1.14 8.18
C SER A 55 -5.83 -2.03 7.87
N ASP A 56 -4.63 -1.48 7.98
CA ASP A 56 -3.36 -2.19 7.85
C ASP A 56 -2.43 -1.88 9.03
N LEU A 57 -1.72 -2.91 9.48
CA LEU A 57 -0.68 -2.83 10.50
C LEU A 57 0.67 -3.06 9.82
N ARG A 58 1.15 -2.09 9.08
CA ARG A 58 2.42 -2.17 8.33
C ARG A 58 2.94 -0.77 7.98
N SER A 59 4.26 -0.65 7.82
CA SER A 59 4.91 0.60 7.38
C SER A 59 4.26 1.21 6.12
N GLY A 60 4.26 2.52 6.05
CA GLY A 60 3.82 3.30 4.89
C GLY A 60 4.61 3.05 3.61
N LEU A 61 5.83 2.50 3.73
CA LEU A 61 6.69 2.13 2.60
C LEU A 61 6.27 0.80 1.94
N ASN A 62 5.50 -0.03 2.63
CA ASN A 62 5.11 -1.33 2.12
C ASN A 62 3.83 -1.23 1.28
N CYS A 63 3.95 -1.38 -0.04
CA CYS A 63 2.80 -1.42 -0.95
C CYS A 63 2.10 -2.80 -1.01
N LYS A 64 2.70 -3.86 -0.44
CA LYS A 64 2.11 -5.22 -0.42
C LYS A 64 1.19 -5.43 0.80
N LYS A 65 0.44 -4.39 1.19
CA LYS A 65 -0.52 -4.46 2.31
C LYS A 65 -1.83 -5.06 1.84
N THR A 66 -2.39 -5.95 2.63
CA THR A 66 -3.65 -6.62 2.29
C THR A 66 -4.83 -5.65 2.24
N GLY A 67 -4.90 -4.70 3.19
CA GLY A 67 -5.94 -3.68 3.22
C GLY A 67 -5.81 -2.70 2.05
N LEU A 68 -4.60 -2.22 1.75
CA LEU A 68 -4.37 -1.37 0.59
C LEU A 68 -4.79 -2.06 -0.71
N LYS A 69 -4.44 -3.34 -0.87
CA LYS A 69 -4.84 -4.12 -2.04
C LYS A 69 -6.36 -4.21 -2.17
N LYS A 70 -7.07 -4.53 -1.08
CA LYS A 70 -8.55 -4.54 -1.05
C LYS A 70 -9.14 -3.19 -1.43
N LEU A 71 -8.58 -2.09 -0.91
CA LEU A 71 -9.01 -0.74 -1.26
C LEU A 71 -8.86 -0.46 -2.76
N LEU A 72 -7.69 -0.78 -3.34
CA LEU A 72 -7.43 -0.59 -4.76
C LEU A 72 -8.36 -1.44 -5.64
N GLU A 73 -8.62 -2.69 -5.26
CA GLU A 73 -9.57 -3.58 -5.93
C GLU A 73 -11.01 -3.03 -5.86
N ALA A 74 -11.42 -2.47 -4.72
CA ALA A 74 -12.72 -1.84 -4.56
C ALA A 74 -12.88 -0.59 -5.43
N ILE A 75 -11.85 0.26 -5.51
CA ILE A 75 -11.81 1.43 -6.40
C ILE A 75 -11.90 0.98 -7.85
N TRP A 76 -11.09 0.00 -8.26
CA TRP A 76 -11.09 -0.55 -9.61
C TRP A 76 -12.43 -1.14 -10.01
N SER A 77 -13.10 -1.83 -9.10
CA SER A 77 -14.43 -2.41 -9.34
C SER A 77 -15.56 -1.38 -9.35
N GLY A 78 -15.27 -0.09 -9.09
CA GLY A 78 -16.26 0.99 -9.10
C GLY A 78 -17.23 0.97 -7.92
N THR A 79 -16.91 0.25 -6.82
CA THR A 79 -17.79 0.12 -5.65
C THR A 79 -17.53 1.18 -4.57
N VAL A 80 -16.63 2.14 -4.81
CA VAL A 80 -16.27 3.19 -3.85
C VAL A 80 -16.82 4.53 -4.31
N SER A 81 -17.53 5.23 -3.42
CA SER A 81 -18.01 6.60 -3.64
C SER A 81 -17.03 7.62 -3.08
N SER A 82 -16.48 7.35 -1.89
CA SER A 82 -15.51 8.22 -1.25
C SER A 82 -14.47 7.43 -0.44
N LEU A 83 -13.25 7.95 -0.41
CA LEU A 83 -12.15 7.49 0.41
C LEU A 83 -11.86 8.53 1.49
N SER A 84 -12.00 8.13 2.75
CA SER A 84 -11.69 8.97 3.91
C SER A 84 -10.40 8.51 4.59
N LEU A 85 -9.57 9.45 4.95
CA LEU A 85 -8.29 9.25 5.64
C LEU A 85 -8.23 10.20 6.84
N THR A 86 -7.63 9.78 7.95
CA THR A 86 -7.31 10.73 9.02
C THR A 86 -6.24 11.72 8.53
N HIS A 87 -5.15 11.21 7.97
CA HIS A 87 -4.08 12.00 7.33
C HIS A 87 -3.70 11.37 5.99
N ALA A 88 -3.24 12.15 5.05
CA ALA A 88 -2.90 11.69 3.71
C ALA A 88 -1.77 10.64 3.68
N ASP A 89 -0.84 10.68 4.65
CA ASP A 89 0.28 9.74 4.79
C ASP A 89 -0.16 8.36 5.33
N ARG A 90 -1.39 8.23 5.86
CA ARG A 90 -1.93 6.93 6.29
C ARG A 90 -2.15 5.99 5.11
N LEU A 91 -2.37 6.51 3.93
CA LEU A 91 -2.51 5.70 2.72
C LEU A 91 -1.16 5.07 2.31
N LEU A 92 -0.23 5.92 1.92
CA LEU A 92 1.15 5.57 1.54
C LEU A 92 2.08 6.71 1.95
N ARG A 93 3.30 6.37 2.34
CA ARG A 93 4.33 7.38 2.62
C ARG A 93 4.81 8.05 1.33
N PHE A 94 4.95 7.27 0.27
CA PHE A 94 5.31 7.73 -1.08
C PHE A 94 4.33 7.18 -2.10
N GLY A 95 4.04 7.95 -3.13
CA GLY A 95 3.17 7.53 -4.22
C GLY A 95 1.67 7.61 -3.93
N LYS A 96 1.24 8.28 -2.85
CA LYS A 96 -0.18 8.54 -2.57
C LYS A 96 -0.86 9.30 -3.71
N GLU A 97 -0.12 10.14 -4.40
CA GLU A 97 -0.56 10.94 -5.54
C GLU A 97 -1.08 10.04 -6.68
N LEU A 98 -0.45 8.87 -6.88
CA LEU A 98 -0.92 7.90 -7.86
C LEU A 98 -2.28 7.32 -7.48
N VAL A 99 -2.48 6.99 -6.19
CA VAL A 99 -3.77 6.49 -5.71
C VAL A 99 -4.83 7.59 -5.79
N PHE A 100 -4.47 8.83 -5.48
CA PHE A 100 -5.38 9.98 -5.61
C PHE A 100 -5.77 10.25 -7.06
N TYR A 101 -4.82 10.12 -7.98
CA TYR A 101 -5.11 10.18 -9.42
C TYR A 101 -6.11 9.08 -9.84
N TRP A 102 -5.94 7.86 -9.36
CA TRP A 102 -6.88 6.77 -9.61
C TRP A 102 -8.26 7.05 -9.04
N CYS A 103 -8.33 7.52 -7.79
CA CYS A 103 -9.60 7.94 -7.20
C CYS A 103 -10.35 8.93 -8.11
N LYS A 104 -9.63 9.91 -8.66
CA LYS A 104 -10.19 10.88 -9.61
C LYS A 104 -10.72 10.22 -10.87
N GLN A 105 -9.99 9.25 -11.46
CA GLN A 105 -10.42 8.53 -12.69
C GLN A 105 -11.69 7.71 -12.46
N PHE A 106 -11.89 7.19 -11.25
CA PHE A 106 -13.07 6.39 -10.88
C PHE A 106 -14.17 7.20 -10.18
N ASN A 107 -14.08 8.54 -10.21
CA ASN A 107 -15.02 9.45 -9.54
C ASN A 107 -15.18 9.12 -8.04
N VAL A 108 -14.07 8.83 -7.37
CA VAL A 108 -14.00 8.63 -5.91
C VAL A 108 -13.59 9.94 -5.27
N SER A 109 -14.43 10.49 -4.40
CA SER A 109 -14.08 11.70 -3.63
C SER A 109 -13.11 11.36 -2.50
N ILE A 110 -12.13 12.22 -2.24
CA ILE A 110 -11.15 12.04 -1.17
C ILE A 110 -11.45 13.02 -0.05
N LYS A 111 -11.55 12.52 1.18
CA LYS A 111 -11.73 13.32 2.40
C LYS A 111 -10.55 13.07 3.34
N ILE A 112 -9.87 14.11 3.75
CA ILE A 112 -8.82 14.07 4.78
C ILE A 112 -9.39 14.79 5.99
N LEU A 113 -9.46 14.09 7.13
CA LEU A 113 -10.15 14.59 8.33
C LEU A 113 -9.31 15.60 9.11
N ASP A 114 -7.99 15.39 9.14
CA ASP A 114 -7.07 16.17 9.97
C ASP A 114 -6.11 17.00 9.14
N ALA A 115 -5.74 18.15 9.69
CA ALA A 115 -4.59 18.91 9.21
C ALA A 115 -3.29 18.08 9.40
N PRO A 116 -2.24 18.30 8.58
CA PRO A 116 -0.98 17.60 8.74
C PRO A 116 -0.37 17.88 10.13
N GLU A 117 -0.23 16.84 10.95
CA GLU A 117 0.57 16.88 12.18
C GLU A 117 2.04 16.68 11.81
N THR A 118 2.84 17.72 11.89
CA THR A 118 4.24 17.71 11.46
C THR A 118 5.13 16.83 12.36
N GLU A 119 4.99 16.89 13.68
CA GLU A 119 5.88 16.18 14.62
C GLU A 119 5.73 14.65 14.59
N VAL A 120 4.50 14.14 14.58
CA VAL A 120 4.24 12.69 14.50
C VAL A 120 4.69 12.15 13.14
N PHE A 121 4.48 12.93 12.08
CA PHE A 121 4.89 12.60 10.72
C PHE A 121 6.42 12.43 10.62
N GLU A 122 7.19 13.38 11.15
CA GLU A 122 8.66 13.34 11.12
C GLU A 122 9.23 12.14 11.87
N THR A 123 8.72 11.85 13.05
CA THR A 123 9.15 10.70 13.85
C THR A 123 8.87 9.37 13.14
N GLU A 124 7.70 9.19 12.57
CA GLU A 124 7.38 7.99 11.79
C GLU A 124 8.23 7.90 10.51
N LEU A 125 8.45 9.02 9.82
CA LEU A 125 9.31 9.07 8.64
C LEU A 125 10.73 8.63 8.95
N VAL A 126 11.33 9.12 10.02
CA VAL A 126 12.67 8.72 10.46
C VAL A 126 12.73 7.21 10.75
N LYS A 127 11.74 6.64 11.45
CA LYS A 127 11.65 5.19 11.70
C LYS A 127 11.54 4.39 10.39
N ASP A 128 10.74 4.85 9.46
CA ASP A 128 10.58 4.22 8.14
C ASP A 128 11.90 4.26 7.35
N VAL A 129 12.63 5.37 7.35
CA VAL A 129 13.95 5.51 6.70
C VAL A 129 14.99 4.60 7.35
N ILE A 130 15.06 4.55 8.68
CA ILE A 130 15.97 3.63 9.38
C ILE A 130 15.67 2.18 9.01
N THR A 131 14.41 1.79 8.98
CA THR A 131 13.99 0.45 8.58
C THR A 131 14.42 0.12 7.15
N LEU A 132 14.23 1.05 6.21
CA LEU A 132 14.66 0.91 4.82
C LEU A 132 16.18 0.75 4.73
N MET A 133 16.94 1.59 5.41
CA MET A 133 18.41 1.54 5.45
C MET A 133 18.91 0.22 6.05
N THR A 134 18.26 -0.28 7.10
CA THR A 134 18.62 -1.56 7.72
C THR A 134 18.40 -2.73 6.75
N VAL A 135 17.24 -2.79 6.08
CA VAL A 135 16.95 -3.84 5.09
C VAL A 135 17.90 -3.76 3.90
N PHE A 136 18.20 -2.55 3.43
CA PHE A 136 19.12 -2.33 2.32
C PHE A 136 20.56 -2.77 2.70
N SER A 137 21.04 -2.38 3.87
CA SER A 137 22.35 -2.77 4.39
C SER A 137 22.45 -4.29 4.54
N ALA A 138 21.45 -4.94 5.13
CA ALA A 138 21.42 -6.39 5.29
C ALA A 138 21.52 -7.12 3.93
N ARG A 139 20.87 -6.63 2.90
CA ARG A 139 20.96 -7.20 1.55
C ARG A 139 22.36 -7.01 0.93
N LEU A 140 22.93 -5.82 1.04
CA LEU A 140 24.27 -5.54 0.53
C LEU A 140 25.34 -6.39 1.22
N TYR A 141 25.26 -6.54 2.53
CA TYR A 141 26.20 -7.37 3.30
C TYR A 141 25.99 -8.86 3.01
N GLY A 142 24.75 -9.31 2.88
CA GLY A 142 24.40 -10.67 2.51
C GLY A 142 24.98 -11.07 1.15
N GLU A 143 24.85 -10.23 0.12
CA GLU A 143 25.42 -10.50 -1.20
C GLU A 143 26.96 -10.53 -1.18
N ARG A 144 27.61 -9.66 -0.41
CA ARG A 144 29.08 -9.66 -0.25
C ARG A 144 29.55 -10.93 0.45
N SER A 145 28.88 -11.36 1.51
CA SER A 145 29.19 -12.60 2.22
C SER A 145 29.10 -13.82 1.30
N TRP A 146 28.05 -13.91 0.50
CA TRP A 146 27.86 -14.99 -0.47
C TRP A 146 28.94 -15.03 -1.55
N LYS A 147 29.33 -13.87 -2.09
CA LYS A 147 30.42 -13.76 -3.07
C LYS A 147 31.76 -14.17 -2.46
N ASN A 148 32.03 -13.78 -1.22
CA ASN A 148 33.25 -14.16 -0.51
C ASN A 148 33.30 -15.65 -0.20
N GLN A 149 32.18 -16.27 0.24
CA GLN A 149 32.12 -17.73 0.45
C GLN A 149 32.39 -18.50 -0.84
N ARG A 150 31.75 -18.14 -1.95
CA ARG A 150 31.99 -18.77 -3.24
C ARG A 150 33.45 -18.61 -3.72
N ALA A 151 34.04 -17.46 -3.50
CA ALA A 151 35.45 -17.23 -3.85
C ALA A 151 36.41 -18.11 -3.02
N LEU A 152 36.09 -18.30 -1.73
CA LEU A 152 36.85 -19.19 -0.84
C LEU A 152 36.70 -20.67 -1.22
N GLU A 153 35.51 -21.11 -1.58
CA GLU A 153 35.24 -22.48 -2.05
C GLU A 153 35.97 -22.77 -3.40
N GLN A 154 36.03 -21.78 -4.28
CA GLN A 154 36.79 -21.92 -5.54
C GLN A 154 38.31 -21.82 -5.38
N ALA A 155 38.80 -21.22 -4.31
CA ALA A 155 40.22 -21.08 -4.02
C ALA A 155 40.82 -22.27 -3.24
N GLN A 156 39.98 -23.21 -2.74
CA GLN A 156 40.50 -24.45 -2.14
C GLN A 156 40.92 -25.42 -3.24
N PRO A 157 42.25 -25.71 -3.41
CA PRO A 157 42.69 -26.72 -4.35
C PRO A 157 42.20 -28.09 -3.83
N ASN A 158 41.69 -28.93 -4.75
CA ASN A 158 41.32 -30.30 -4.48
C ASN A 158 42.43 -30.97 -3.65
N SER A 159 42.17 -31.20 -2.37
CA SER A 159 43.05 -32.06 -1.57
C SER A 159 42.90 -33.47 -2.13
N VAL A 160 43.91 -33.88 -2.88
CA VAL A 160 44.09 -35.26 -3.32
C VAL A 160 44.14 -36.11 -2.05
N PRO A 161 43.30 -37.16 -1.91
CA PRO A 161 43.43 -38.08 -0.79
C PRO A 161 44.78 -38.79 -0.86
N PRO A 162 45.49 -39.01 0.27
CA PRO A 162 46.74 -39.78 0.26
C PRO A 162 46.42 -41.19 -0.19
N GLY A 163 47.04 -41.56 -1.31
CA GLY A 163 47.00 -42.93 -1.81
C GLY A 163 47.69 -43.87 -0.83
N ASN A 164 47.04 -45.00 -0.54
CA ASN A 164 47.64 -46.17 0.10
C ASN A 164 48.63 -46.84 -0.81
#